data_62b7976a6a9399eb8b04bfc4d32924e0
#
_entry.id   62b7976a6a9399eb8b04bfc4d32924e0
#
_cell.length_a   1.000
_cell.length_b   1.000
_cell.length_c   1.000
_cell.angle_alpha   90.00
_cell.angle_beta   90.00
_cell.angle_gamma   90.00
#
_symmetry.space_group_name_H-M   'P 1'
#
loop_
_entity.id
_entity.type
_entity.pdbx_description
1 polymer ?
#
loop_
_entity_poly.entity_id
_entity_poly.type
_entity_poly.pdbx_seq_one_letter_code
_entity_poly.pdbx_strand_id
1 'polypeptide(L)'
;MTIAEIQQEILRMKKEQDVCILAHAYQGQEILEVADYMGDSYGLSVQASKSKCSGVIMCGVRFMAETCKILSPDKKVWLPNPAAGCPMAEQLDLEGLRTLKAEYPDYTVVAYINTTSELKTECDVCVTSSSAVEICSHLENDKILFIPDPNLGRYVAEQLPEKNFAFYKGGCPRHIVVSAKDVEKARADHPDALLLVHPECRQEVVEISTSISPLIKSTIIFSSSRFSI
;
A
#
# COMPACT_ATOMS: atom_id res chain seq x y z
N MET A 1 3.54 -13.84 -30.90
CA MET A 1 3.51 -12.38 -30.70
C MET A 1 4.64 -12.00 -29.77
N THR A 2 5.39 -10.99 -30.12
CA THR A 2 6.38 -10.35 -29.25
C THR A 2 5.70 -9.49 -28.19
N ILE A 3 6.42 -9.09 -27.14
CA ILE A 3 5.90 -8.16 -26.11
C ILE A 3 5.40 -6.87 -26.78
N ALA A 4 6.18 -6.30 -27.70
CA ALA A 4 5.80 -5.07 -28.39
C ALA A 4 4.51 -5.21 -29.23
N GLU A 5 4.32 -6.35 -29.91
CA GLU A 5 3.05 -6.61 -30.65
C GLU A 5 1.86 -6.73 -29.70
N ILE A 6 2.04 -7.36 -28.51
CA ILE A 6 0.98 -7.43 -27.49
C ILE A 6 0.66 -6.03 -26.94
N GLN A 7 1.67 -5.24 -26.64
CA GLN A 7 1.49 -3.87 -26.15
C GLN A 7 0.73 -2.99 -27.15
N GLN A 8 1.07 -3.06 -28.43
CA GLN A 8 0.34 -2.33 -29.48
C GLN A 8 -1.14 -2.75 -29.57
N GLU A 9 -1.40 -4.03 -29.44
CA GLU A 9 -2.77 -4.55 -29.44
C GLU A 9 -3.55 -4.07 -28.18
N ILE A 10 -2.93 -4.11 -27.00
CA ILE A 10 -3.51 -3.57 -25.76
C ILE A 10 -3.83 -2.09 -25.93
N LEU A 11 -2.90 -1.28 -26.47
CA LEU A 11 -3.10 0.15 -26.71
C LEU A 11 -4.23 0.45 -27.71
N ARG A 12 -4.45 -0.43 -28.68
CA ARG A 12 -5.58 -0.37 -29.60
C ARG A 12 -6.89 -0.70 -28.86
N MET A 13 -6.93 -1.87 -28.21
CA MET A 13 -8.13 -2.39 -27.56
C MET A 13 -8.64 -1.48 -26.44
N LYS A 14 -7.78 -0.92 -25.61
CA LYS A 14 -8.21 -0.04 -24.51
C LYS A 14 -8.97 1.20 -25.00
N LYS A 15 -8.60 1.74 -26.16
CA LYS A 15 -9.30 2.87 -26.79
C LYS A 15 -10.67 2.44 -27.33
N GLU A 16 -10.72 1.30 -28.00
CA GLU A 16 -11.97 0.77 -28.58
C GLU A 16 -12.99 0.37 -27.53
N GLN A 17 -12.50 -0.10 -26.36
CA GLN A 17 -13.34 -0.55 -25.25
C GLN A 17 -13.65 0.56 -24.22
N ASP A 18 -13.14 1.77 -24.43
CA ASP A 18 -13.23 2.88 -23.48
C ASP A 18 -12.77 2.50 -22.05
N VAL A 19 -11.56 1.90 -21.96
CA VAL A 19 -10.99 1.37 -20.72
C VAL A 19 -9.67 2.05 -20.40
N CYS A 20 -9.47 2.42 -19.12
CA CYS A 20 -8.19 2.86 -18.60
C CYS A 20 -7.44 1.69 -17.96
N ILE A 21 -6.14 1.65 -18.14
CA ILE A 21 -5.23 0.72 -17.43
C ILE A 21 -4.52 1.49 -16.32
N LEU A 22 -4.73 1.08 -15.09
CA LEU A 22 -4.05 1.59 -13.91
C LEU A 22 -3.09 0.53 -13.41
N ALA A 23 -1.80 0.88 -13.30
CA ALA A 23 -0.76 -0.05 -12.88
C ALA A 23 -0.09 0.42 -11.58
N HIS A 24 -0.06 -0.48 -10.58
CA HIS A 24 0.74 -0.22 -9.40
C HIS A 24 2.21 -0.09 -9.78
N ALA A 25 2.92 0.86 -9.16
CA ALA A 25 4.34 1.12 -9.44
C ALA A 25 5.28 -0.10 -9.29
N TYR A 26 4.77 -1.20 -8.71
CA TYR A 26 5.49 -2.45 -8.54
C TYR A 26 5.33 -3.45 -9.69
N GLN A 27 4.56 -3.11 -10.71
CA GLN A 27 4.42 -3.95 -11.90
C GLN A 27 5.69 -3.96 -12.74
N GLY A 28 5.80 -4.99 -13.59
CA GLY A 28 6.89 -5.06 -14.58
C GLY A 28 6.80 -3.92 -15.59
N GLN A 29 7.96 -3.55 -16.15
CA GLN A 29 8.09 -2.43 -17.08
C GLN A 29 7.12 -2.56 -18.28
N GLU A 30 6.93 -3.78 -18.77
CA GLU A 30 6.08 -4.07 -19.92
C GLU A 30 4.61 -3.71 -19.68
N ILE A 31 4.15 -3.81 -18.43
CA ILE A 31 2.80 -3.41 -18.01
C ILE A 31 2.72 -1.91 -17.79
N LEU A 32 3.77 -1.31 -17.20
CA LEU A 32 3.83 0.13 -16.97
C LEU A 32 3.79 0.93 -18.28
N GLU A 33 4.39 0.42 -19.35
CA GLU A 33 4.44 1.05 -20.68
C GLU A 33 3.06 1.17 -21.35
N VAL A 34 2.10 0.32 -21.02
CA VAL A 34 0.73 0.37 -21.56
C VAL A 34 -0.29 1.01 -20.61
N ALA A 35 0.14 1.34 -19.40
CA ALA A 35 -0.70 1.96 -18.37
C ALA A 35 -1.02 3.43 -18.72
N ASP A 36 -2.21 3.87 -18.35
CA ASP A 36 -2.62 5.28 -18.43
C ASP A 36 -2.18 6.03 -17.17
N TYR A 37 -2.16 5.34 -16.05
CA TYR A 37 -1.74 5.89 -14.75
C TYR A 37 -0.90 4.86 -13.99
N MET A 38 0.15 5.37 -13.35
CA MET A 38 1.03 4.61 -12.46
C MET A 38 1.04 5.26 -11.07
N GLY A 39 1.09 4.47 -10.01
CA GLY A 39 1.12 5.03 -8.66
C GLY A 39 0.93 3.98 -7.55
N ASP A 40 0.57 4.48 -6.39
CA ASP A 40 0.22 3.69 -5.22
C ASP A 40 -1.25 3.25 -5.24
N SER A 41 -1.62 2.44 -4.24
CA SER A 41 -2.94 1.80 -4.16
C SER A 41 -4.09 2.81 -4.10
N TYR A 42 -3.97 3.87 -3.28
CA TYR A 42 -5.03 4.85 -3.09
C TYR A 42 -5.05 5.87 -4.22
N GLY A 43 -3.88 6.39 -4.59
CA GLY A 43 -3.74 7.36 -5.68
C GLY A 43 -4.33 6.85 -7.00
N LEU A 44 -4.10 5.57 -7.33
CA LEU A 44 -4.70 4.93 -8.51
C LEU A 44 -6.24 4.86 -8.42
N SER A 45 -6.79 4.55 -7.25
CA SER A 45 -8.25 4.51 -7.06
C SER A 45 -8.89 5.90 -7.21
N VAL A 46 -8.21 6.95 -6.73
CA VAL A 46 -8.61 8.35 -6.94
C VAL A 46 -8.49 8.74 -8.42
N GLN A 47 -7.44 8.29 -9.13
CA GLN A 47 -7.34 8.53 -10.59
C GLN A 47 -8.46 7.82 -11.35
N ALA A 48 -8.81 6.59 -10.96
CA ALA A 48 -9.94 5.88 -11.53
C ALA A 48 -11.24 6.68 -11.43
N SER A 49 -11.52 7.25 -10.24
CA SER A 49 -12.74 8.03 -9.99
C SER A 49 -12.82 9.30 -10.84
N LYS A 50 -11.67 9.92 -11.13
CA LYS A 50 -11.56 11.15 -11.93
C LYS A 50 -11.50 10.87 -13.45
N SER A 51 -11.15 9.66 -13.87
CA SER A 51 -11.03 9.31 -15.28
C SER A 51 -12.38 9.33 -15.97
N LYS A 52 -12.37 9.60 -17.28
CA LYS A 52 -13.60 9.60 -18.10
C LYS A 52 -13.94 8.23 -18.66
N CYS A 53 -13.03 7.24 -18.54
CA CYS A 53 -13.24 5.90 -19.06
C CYS A 53 -14.42 5.21 -18.36
N SER A 54 -15.19 4.44 -19.09
CA SER A 54 -16.33 3.66 -18.58
C SER A 54 -15.88 2.45 -17.74
N GLY A 55 -14.64 1.98 -17.96
CA GLY A 55 -14.06 0.84 -17.29
C GLY A 55 -12.60 1.02 -16.92
N VAL A 56 -12.13 0.22 -15.95
CA VAL A 56 -10.79 0.26 -15.41
C VAL A 56 -10.22 -1.16 -15.32
N ILE A 57 -9.04 -1.37 -15.85
CA ILE A 57 -8.22 -2.56 -15.59
C ILE A 57 -7.20 -2.20 -14.50
N MET A 58 -7.30 -2.84 -13.35
CA MET A 58 -6.38 -2.63 -12.23
C MET A 58 -5.25 -3.65 -12.28
N CYS A 59 -4.09 -3.26 -12.80
CA CYS A 59 -2.87 -4.06 -12.76
C CYS A 59 -2.20 -3.91 -11.39
N GLY A 60 -2.65 -4.71 -10.45
CA GLY A 60 -2.25 -4.73 -9.05
C GLY A 60 -2.79 -5.97 -8.37
N VAL A 61 -3.12 -5.85 -7.08
CA VAL A 61 -3.68 -6.93 -6.27
C VAL A 61 -5.16 -6.69 -5.95
N ARG A 62 -5.85 -7.72 -5.46
CA ARG A 62 -7.30 -7.73 -5.27
C ARG A 62 -7.83 -6.53 -4.48
N PHE A 63 -7.28 -6.23 -3.29
CA PHE A 63 -7.77 -5.13 -2.47
C PHE A 63 -7.69 -3.76 -3.17
N MET A 64 -6.76 -3.59 -4.12
CA MET A 64 -6.65 -2.36 -4.94
C MET A 64 -7.81 -2.26 -5.93
N ALA A 65 -8.16 -3.37 -6.59
CA ALA A 65 -9.33 -3.41 -7.49
C ALA A 65 -10.64 -3.19 -6.71
N GLU A 66 -10.74 -3.75 -5.52
CA GLU A 66 -11.87 -3.54 -4.59
C GLU A 66 -11.98 -2.07 -4.18
N THR A 67 -10.87 -1.45 -3.74
CA THR A 67 -10.83 -0.02 -3.39
C THR A 67 -11.19 0.87 -4.58
N CYS A 68 -10.67 0.53 -5.77
CA CYS A 68 -11.03 1.21 -7.01
C CYS A 68 -12.54 1.14 -7.29
N LYS A 69 -13.15 -0.03 -7.09
CA LYS A 69 -14.60 -0.22 -7.27
C LYS A 69 -15.43 0.55 -6.23
N ILE A 70 -14.98 0.60 -4.97
CA ILE A 70 -15.62 1.37 -3.90
C ILE A 70 -15.65 2.86 -4.25
N LEU A 71 -14.53 3.42 -4.73
CA LEU A 71 -14.42 4.84 -5.10
C LEU A 71 -15.02 5.16 -6.47
N SER A 72 -15.32 4.15 -7.28
CA SER A 72 -15.88 4.29 -8.62
C SER A 72 -17.02 3.30 -8.85
N PRO A 73 -18.14 3.42 -8.10
CA PRO A 73 -19.22 2.40 -8.07
C PRO A 73 -19.89 2.21 -9.44
N ASP A 74 -19.92 3.24 -10.29
CA ASP A 74 -20.54 3.19 -11.61
C ASP A 74 -19.63 2.58 -12.69
N LYS A 75 -18.32 2.45 -12.42
CA LYS A 75 -17.36 1.89 -13.37
C LYS A 75 -17.29 0.36 -13.28
N LYS A 76 -17.00 -0.27 -14.42
CA LYS A 76 -16.55 -1.66 -14.42
C LYS A 76 -15.07 -1.69 -14.02
N VAL A 77 -14.73 -2.55 -13.07
CA VAL A 77 -13.34 -2.74 -12.63
C VAL A 77 -12.96 -4.19 -12.82
N TRP A 78 -11.86 -4.41 -13.54
CA TRP A 78 -11.32 -5.75 -13.80
C TRP A 78 -9.95 -5.91 -13.15
N LEU A 79 -9.76 -7.05 -12.54
CA LEU A 79 -8.48 -7.56 -12.08
C LEU A 79 -7.98 -8.60 -13.08
N PRO A 80 -6.88 -8.37 -13.83
CA PRO A 80 -6.44 -9.28 -14.90
C PRO A 80 -6.12 -10.69 -14.41
N ASN A 81 -5.61 -10.81 -13.19
CA ASN A 81 -5.36 -12.10 -12.56
C ASN A 81 -6.17 -12.19 -11.25
N PRO A 82 -7.24 -12.98 -11.19
CA PRO A 82 -8.06 -13.12 -9.99
C PRO A 82 -7.31 -13.74 -8.80
N ALA A 83 -6.19 -14.43 -9.05
CA ALA A 83 -5.33 -14.99 -8.01
C ALA A 83 -4.30 -13.98 -7.45
N ALA A 84 -4.26 -12.74 -7.98
CA ALA A 84 -3.37 -11.71 -7.50
C ALA A 84 -3.84 -11.18 -6.14
N GLY A 85 -3.51 -11.91 -5.06
CA GLY A 85 -3.75 -11.54 -3.68
C GLY A 85 -2.59 -10.76 -3.06
N CYS A 86 -2.84 -10.23 -1.86
CA CYS A 86 -1.81 -9.64 -1.02
C CYS A 86 -1.76 -10.39 0.32
N PRO A 87 -0.67 -11.12 0.63
CA PRO A 87 -0.59 -11.90 1.86
C PRO A 87 -0.81 -11.06 3.12
N MET A 88 -0.44 -9.78 3.12
CA MET A 88 -0.73 -8.89 4.25
C MET A 88 -2.22 -8.54 4.32
N ALA A 89 -2.85 -8.21 3.20
CA ALA A 89 -4.25 -7.82 3.18
C ALA A 89 -5.20 -8.97 3.55
N GLU A 90 -4.77 -10.20 3.34
CA GLU A 90 -5.57 -11.43 3.49
C GLU A 90 -5.23 -12.22 4.77
N GLN A 91 -4.34 -11.71 5.63
CA GLN A 91 -3.90 -12.41 6.85
C GLN A 91 -4.89 -12.32 8.01
N LEU A 92 -5.76 -11.32 8.02
CA LEU A 92 -6.82 -11.13 9.00
C LEU A 92 -8.17 -11.31 8.28
N ASP A 93 -9.00 -12.18 8.80
CA ASP A 93 -10.37 -12.37 8.34
C ASP A 93 -11.39 -11.63 9.22
N LEU A 94 -12.64 -11.65 8.81
CA LEU A 94 -13.71 -10.93 9.50
C LEU A 94 -13.98 -11.47 10.92
N GLU A 95 -13.86 -12.77 11.13
CA GLU A 95 -14.04 -13.40 12.44
C GLU A 95 -12.91 -13.00 13.40
N GLY A 96 -11.67 -13.01 12.90
CA GLY A 96 -10.51 -12.51 13.65
C GLY A 96 -10.65 -11.03 14.02
N LEU A 97 -11.14 -10.19 13.11
CA LEU A 97 -11.39 -8.78 13.42
C LEU A 97 -12.48 -8.61 14.50
N ARG A 98 -13.57 -9.37 14.43
CA ARG A 98 -14.63 -9.34 15.46
C ARG A 98 -14.11 -9.77 16.81
N THR A 99 -13.24 -10.77 16.86
CA THR A 99 -12.56 -11.20 18.09
C THR A 99 -11.71 -10.07 18.67
N LEU A 100 -10.91 -9.41 17.85
CA LEU A 100 -10.13 -8.26 18.29
C LEU A 100 -11.00 -7.10 18.78
N LYS A 101 -12.10 -6.79 18.10
CA LYS A 101 -13.03 -5.75 18.56
C LYS A 101 -13.65 -6.10 19.91
N ALA A 102 -13.89 -7.37 20.19
CA ALA A 102 -14.38 -7.82 21.51
C ALA A 102 -13.31 -7.70 22.61
N GLU A 103 -12.02 -7.86 22.27
CA GLU A 103 -10.89 -7.63 23.21
C GLU A 103 -10.63 -6.14 23.44
N TYR A 104 -10.93 -5.28 22.43
CA TYR A 104 -10.71 -3.83 22.44
C TYR A 104 -12.00 -3.05 22.16
N PRO A 105 -13.07 -3.18 23.00
CA PRO A 105 -14.40 -2.67 22.68
C PRO A 105 -14.48 -1.14 22.56
N ASP A 106 -13.57 -0.41 23.22
CA ASP A 106 -13.54 1.05 23.24
C ASP A 106 -12.55 1.66 22.24
N TYR A 107 -11.95 0.82 21.37
CA TYR A 107 -10.93 1.28 20.42
C TYR A 107 -11.56 1.60 19.07
N THR A 108 -11.09 2.70 18.46
CA THR A 108 -11.36 2.99 17.05
C THR A 108 -10.52 2.07 16.16
N VAL A 109 -11.15 1.33 15.28
CA VAL A 109 -10.48 0.43 14.34
C VAL A 109 -9.96 1.21 13.15
N VAL A 110 -8.66 1.40 13.10
CA VAL A 110 -7.96 2.02 11.98
C VAL A 110 -7.36 0.95 11.09
N ALA A 111 -7.87 0.85 9.87
CA ALA A 111 -7.41 -0.11 8.89
C ALA A 111 -6.44 0.53 7.89
N TYR A 112 -5.24 -0.02 7.80
CA TYR A 112 -4.40 0.25 6.63
C TYR A 112 -5.13 -0.23 5.37
N ILE A 113 -5.08 0.56 4.29
CA ILE A 113 -5.83 0.29 3.06
C ILE A 113 -5.55 -1.08 2.45
N ASN A 114 -4.39 -1.67 2.80
CA ASN A 114 -4.00 -3.03 2.43
C ASN A 114 -4.76 -4.07 3.28
N THR A 115 -6.07 -4.04 3.19
CA THR A 115 -7.05 -4.98 3.75
C THR A 115 -8.12 -5.29 2.70
N THR A 116 -8.87 -6.37 2.90
CA THR A 116 -9.98 -6.74 2.02
C THR A 116 -11.15 -5.75 2.17
N SER A 117 -12.00 -5.64 1.15
CA SER A 117 -13.22 -4.84 1.23
C SER A 117 -14.17 -5.33 2.33
N GLU A 118 -14.19 -6.64 2.57
CA GLU A 118 -14.99 -7.26 3.62
C GLU A 118 -14.56 -6.73 5.01
N LEU A 119 -13.26 -6.73 5.32
CA LEU A 119 -12.76 -6.16 6.58
C LEU A 119 -13.08 -4.67 6.72
N LYS A 120 -12.99 -3.91 5.63
CA LYS A 120 -13.30 -2.48 5.63
C LYS A 120 -14.72 -2.15 6.07
N THR A 121 -15.68 -3.09 5.89
CA THR A 121 -17.07 -2.88 6.34
C THR A 121 -17.22 -2.83 7.85
N GLU A 122 -16.25 -3.36 8.59
CA GLU A 122 -16.25 -3.38 10.06
C GLU A 122 -15.19 -2.48 10.69
N CYS A 123 -14.46 -1.72 9.89
CA CYS A 123 -13.48 -0.73 10.34
C CYS A 123 -14.11 0.67 10.39
N ASP A 124 -13.62 1.51 11.30
CA ASP A 124 -14.13 2.87 11.46
C ASP A 124 -13.48 3.83 10.48
N VAL A 125 -12.19 3.65 10.19
CA VAL A 125 -11.45 4.49 9.27
C VAL A 125 -10.39 3.70 8.50
N CYS A 126 -10.13 4.08 7.25
CA CYS A 126 -9.05 3.53 6.43
C CYS A 126 -7.98 4.58 6.19
N VAL A 127 -6.71 4.16 6.28
CA VAL A 127 -5.54 5.02 6.10
C VAL A 127 -4.57 4.42 5.07
N THR A 128 -3.75 5.26 4.48
CA THR A 128 -2.55 4.84 3.73
C THR A 128 -1.32 5.01 4.62
N SER A 129 -0.19 4.43 4.22
CA SER A 129 1.07 4.65 4.94
C SER A 129 1.47 6.13 5.01
N SER A 130 1.10 6.94 4.01
CA SER A 130 1.39 8.37 3.97
C SER A 130 0.39 9.25 4.74
N SER A 131 -0.83 8.78 4.97
CA SER A 131 -1.88 9.55 5.66
C SER A 131 -2.15 9.10 7.10
N ALA A 132 -1.56 7.98 7.52
CA ALA A 132 -1.90 7.34 8.79
C ALA A 132 -1.65 8.25 10.01
N VAL A 133 -0.50 8.93 10.06
CA VAL A 133 -0.17 9.84 11.18
C VAL A 133 -1.18 10.99 11.24
N GLU A 134 -1.41 11.65 10.11
CA GLU A 134 -2.33 12.78 10.02
C GLU A 134 -3.76 12.38 10.41
N ILE A 135 -4.28 11.32 9.83
CA ILE A 135 -5.65 10.87 10.12
C ILE A 135 -5.79 10.44 11.58
N CYS A 136 -4.85 9.64 12.11
CA CYS A 136 -4.89 9.19 13.50
C CYS A 136 -4.79 10.35 14.50
N SER A 137 -4.05 11.42 14.18
CA SER A 137 -3.95 12.60 15.06
C SER A 137 -5.28 13.34 15.22
N HIS A 138 -6.16 13.28 14.21
CA HIS A 138 -7.46 13.96 14.22
C HIS A 138 -8.61 13.10 14.75
N LEU A 139 -8.36 11.84 15.14
CA LEU A 139 -9.41 11.01 15.75
C LEU A 139 -9.73 11.53 17.16
N GLU A 140 -11.02 11.66 17.46
CA GLU A 140 -11.49 12.08 18.80
C GLU A 140 -11.13 11.04 19.88
N ASN A 141 -11.18 9.76 19.53
CA ASN A 141 -10.81 8.67 20.44
C ASN A 141 -9.30 8.50 20.48
N ASP A 142 -8.74 8.50 21.69
CA ASP A 142 -7.31 8.28 21.90
C ASP A 142 -6.91 6.79 21.85
N LYS A 143 -7.88 5.87 21.87
CA LYS A 143 -7.65 4.43 21.78
C LYS A 143 -7.80 3.96 20.34
N ILE A 144 -6.74 3.43 19.76
CA ILE A 144 -6.67 3.04 18.35
C ILE A 144 -6.26 1.57 18.23
N LEU A 145 -7.10 0.74 17.60
CA LEU A 145 -6.75 -0.60 17.16
C LEU A 145 -6.28 -0.53 15.70
N PHE A 146 -4.97 -0.66 15.49
CA PHE A 146 -4.37 -0.55 14.15
C PHE A 146 -4.18 -1.93 13.51
N ILE A 147 -4.73 -2.12 12.31
CA ILE A 147 -4.69 -3.35 11.54
C ILE A 147 -4.26 -3.08 10.08
N PRO A 148 -3.76 -4.07 9.32
CA PRO A 148 -3.26 -5.36 9.73
C PRO A 148 -1.75 -5.36 9.98
N ASP A 149 -1.04 -4.22 9.79
CA ASP A 149 0.41 -4.12 9.90
C ASP A 149 0.85 -3.44 11.21
N PRO A 150 1.44 -4.19 12.17
CA PRO A 150 1.88 -3.65 13.44
C PRO A 150 3.13 -2.75 13.31
N ASN A 151 3.94 -2.91 12.27
CA ASN A 151 5.14 -2.09 12.10
C ASN A 151 4.74 -0.67 11.67
N LEU A 152 3.86 -0.54 10.66
CA LEU A 152 3.27 0.75 10.31
C LEU A 152 2.52 1.35 11.51
N GLY A 153 1.75 0.53 12.24
CA GLY A 153 1.03 0.98 13.42
C GLY A 153 1.95 1.53 14.52
N ARG A 154 3.09 0.86 14.79
CA ARG A 154 4.11 1.35 15.74
C ARG A 154 4.75 2.65 15.29
N TYR A 155 5.09 2.75 14.01
CA TYR A 155 5.60 4.00 13.45
C TYR A 155 4.61 5.16 13.68
N VAL A 156 3.30 4.93 13.47
CA VAL A 156 2.27 5.95 13.75
C VAL A 156 2.20 6.26 15.25
N ALA A 157 2.24 5.24 16.12
CA ALA A 157 2.19 5.41 17.56
C ALA A 157 3.39 6.21 18.12
N GLU A 158 4.58 6.04 17.55
CA GLU A 158 5.77 6.82 17.92
C GLU A 158 5.62 8.31 17.58
N GLN A 159 4.84 8.64 16.55
CA GLN A 159 4.54 10.04 16.19
C GLN A 159 3.39 10.64 17.02
N LEU A 160 2.60 9.80 17.70
CA LEU A 160 1.40 10.18 18.46
C LEU A 160 1.46 9.57 19.88
N PRO A 161 2.44 9.97 20.70
CA PRO A 161 2.66 9.36 22.04
C PRO A 161 1.51 9.61 23.02
N GLU A 162 0.63 10.57 22.74
CA GLU A 162 -0.57 10.87 23.55
C GLU A 162 -1.69 9.84 23.32
N LYS A 163 -1.64 9.05 22.24
CA LYS A 163 -2.66 8.06 21.90
C LYS A 163 -2.26 6.65 22.31
N ASN A 164 -3.24 5.83 22.62
CA ASN A 164 -3.05 4.45 23.06
C ASN A 164 -3.34 3.48 21.92
N PHE A 165 -2.29 2.80 21.43
CA PHE A 165 -2.40 1.90 20.30
C PHE A 165 -2.42 0.42 20.75
N ALA A 166 -3.34 -0.34 20.16
CA ALA A 166 -3.32 -1.79 20.10
C ALA A 166 -3.05 -2.23 18.66
N PHE A 167 -2.39 -3.37 18.48
CA PHE A 167 -1.96 -3.84 17.16
C PHE A 167 -2.38 -5.29 16.91
N TYR A 168 -2.77 -5.56 15.67
CA TYR A 168 -2.87 -6.93 15.19
C TYR A 168 -1.46 -7.55 15.05
N LYS A 169 -1.35 -8.84 15.36
CA LYS A 169 -0.08 -9.59 15.26
C LYS A 169 0.13 -10.12 13.85
N GLY A 170 0.38 -9.25 12.91
CA GLY A 170 0.61 -9.59 11.51
C GLY A 170 1.81 -8.86 10.93
N GLY A 171 1.75 -8.50 9.65
CA GLY A 171 2.76 -7.68 8.98
C GLY A 171 3.01 -8.06 7.54
N CYS A 172 3.69 -7.19 6.81
CA CYS A 172 4.03 -7.41 5.41
C CYS A 172 5.20 -8.38 5.26
N PRO A 173 5.04 -9.58 4.65
CA PRO A 173 6.12 -10.55 4.51
C PRO A 173 7.28 -10.05 3.65
N ARG A 174 7.07 -9.00 2.85
CA ARG A 174 8.12 -8.37 2.04
C ARG A 174 9.00 -7.43 2.83
N HIS A 175 8.43 -6.75 3.83
CA HIS A 175 9.16 -5.78 4.64
C HIS A 175 9.81 -6.41 5.87
N ILE A 176 9.15 -7.38 6.51
CA ILE A 176 9.68 -8.04 7.71
C ILE A 176 10.90 -8.92 7.47
N VAL A 177 11.21 -9.29 6.23
CA VAL A 177 12.43 -10.07 5.91
C VAL A 177 13.69 -9.19 5.82
N VAL A 178 13.53 -7.88 5.66
CA VAL A 178 14.65 -6.94 5.69
C VAL A 178 15.20 -6.88 7.12
N SER A 179 16.50 -7.06 7.28
CA SER A 179 17.19 -7.06 8.56
C SER A 179 18.17 -5.90 8.70
N ALA A 180 18.61 -5.62 9.94
CA ALA A 180 19.67 -4.65 10.19
C ALA A 180 20.97 -5.00 9.43
N LYS A 181 21.28 -6.29 9.26
CA LYS A 181 22.46 -6.74 8.50
C LYS A 181 22.37 -6.37 7.02
N ASP A 182 21.17 -6.40 6.42
CA ASP A 182 20.97 -5.99 5.04
C ASP A 182 21.23 -4.49 4.90
N VAL A 183 20.83 -3.69 5.88
CA VAL A 183 21.08 -2.27 5.96
C VAL A 183 22.57 -1.96 6.13
N GLU A 184 23.26 -2.65 7.04
CA GLU A 184 24.71 -2.51 7.26
C GLU A 184 25.49 -2.82 5.97
N LYS A 185 25.12 -3.93 5.29
CA LYS A 185 25.70 -4.29 4.02
C LYS A 185 25.46 -3.21 2.95
N ALA A 186 24.24 -2.73 2.84
CA ALA A 186 23.88 -1.70 1.87
C ALA A 186 24.67 -0.39 2.11
N ARG A 187 24.89 0.00 3.37
CA ARG A 187 25.73 1.16 3.73
C ARG A 187 27.21 0.94 3.40
N ALA A 188 27.72 -0.27 3.62
CA ALA A 188 29.10 -0.59 3.26
C ALA A 188 29.31 -0.54 1.74
N ASP A 189 28.35 -1.06 0.97
CA ASP A 189 28.39 -1.05 -0.49
C ASP A 189 28.18 0.35 -1.10
N HIS A 190 27.48 1.25 -0.37
CA HIS A 190 27.10 2.60 -0.83
C HIS A 190 27.25 3.64 0.30
N PRO A 191 28.49 3.98 0.74
CA PRO A 191 28.73 4.79 1.93
C PRO A 191 28.19 6.23 1.84
N ASP A 192 28.09 6.79 0.63
CA ASP A 192 27.61 8.16 0.37
C ASP A 192 26.10 8.22 0.04
N ALA A 193 25.39 7.09 0.10
CA ALA A 193 23.99 7.02 -0.28
C ALA A 193 23.05 7.29 0.90
N LEU A 194 21.93 7.95 0.61
CA LEU A 194 20.80 8.01 1.53
C LEU A 194 20.07 6.66 1.57
N LEU A 195 19.81 6.17 2.76
CA LEU A 195 19.04 4.96 2.98
C LEU A 195 17.61 5.32 3.36
N LEU A 196 16.67 5.07 2.46
CA LEU A 196 15.25 5.26 2.69
C LEU A 196 14.59 3.90 2.96
N VAL A 197 13.75 3.83 3.98
CA VAL A 197 13.00 2.61 4.32
C VAL A 197 11.50 2.90 4.42
N HIS A 198 10.70 1.88 4.14
CA HIS A 198 9.25 1.94 4.34
C HIS A 198 8.91 1.69 5.82
N PRO A 199 7.91 2.36 6.40
CA PRO A 199 7.52 2.18 7.81
C PRO A 199 6.93 0.78 8.14
N GLU A 200 6.64 -0.06 7.15
CA GLU A 200 6.31 -1.48 7.34
C GLU A 200 7.54 -2.35 7.65
N CYS A 201 8.76 -1.83 7.54
CA CYS A 201 9.96 -2.52 7.98
C CYS A 201 9.97 -2.68 9.49
N ARG A 202 10.76 -3.64 9.99
CA ARG A 202 10.97 -3.80 11.43
C ARG A 202 11.56 -2.53 12.03
N GLN A 203 11.24 -2.26 13.28
CA GLN A 203 11.71 -1.08 13.99
C GLN A 203 13.23 -0.94 13.95
N GLU A 204 13.99 -2.04 14.16
CA GLU A 204 15.46 -2.06 14.07
C GLU A 204 16.01 -1.55 12.73
N VAL A 205 15.26 -1.74 11.62
CA VAL A 205 15.62 -1.26 10.28
C VAL A 205 15.25 0.21 10.12
N VAL A 206 14.11 0.59 10.65
CA VAL A 206 13.62 1.98 10.64
C VAL A 206 14.57 2.90 11.43
N GLU A 207 14.98 2.50 12.63
CA GLU A 207 15.86 3.28 13.51
C GLU A 207 17.24 3.56 12.91
N ILE A 208 17.78 2.63 12.14
CA ILE A 208 19.10 2.77 11.50
C ILE A 208 19.01 3.37 10.08
N SER A 209 17.83 3.73 9.59
CA SER A 209 17.68 4.37 8.27
C SER A 209 18.11 5.84 8.29
N THR A 210 18.37 6.39 7.11
CA THR A 210 18.62 7.83 6.96
C THR A 210 17.30 8.61 7.00
N SER A 211 16.24 8.03 6.44
CA SER A 211 14.91 8.61 6.42
C SER A 211 13.85 7.53 6.21
N ILE A 212 12.65 7.80 6.68
CA ILE A 212 11.48 6.95 6.50
C ILE A 212 10.63 7.55 5.38
N SER A 213 10.24 6.73 4.41
CA SER A 213 9.36 7.17 3.34
C SER A 213 8.26 6.14 3.08
N PRO A 214 7.00 6.51 3.25
CA PRO A 214 5.86 5.62 2.97
C PRO A 214 5.62 5.36 1.47
N LEU A 215 6.37 6.02 0.59
CA LEU A 215 6.21 5.94 -0.87
C LEU A 215 7.18 4.98 -1.55
N ILE A 216 8.05 4.32 -0.80
CA ILE A 216 9.09 3.43 -1.36
C ILE A 216 8.79 1.94 -1.14
N LYS A 217 9.40 1.11 -2.00
CA LYS A 217 9.37 -0.36 -1.88
C LYS A 217 10.34 -0.78 -0.80
N SER A 218 10.08 -1.27 0.31
CA SER A 218 10.96 -1.86 1.33
C SER A 218 12.16 -0.97 1.72
N THR A 219 13.23 -1.02 0.93
CA THR A 219 14.46 -0.25 1.16
C THR A 219 15.01 0.22 -0.18
N ILE A 220 15.26 1.51 -0.32
CA ILE A 220 15.86 2.11 -1.50
C ILE A 220 17.13 2.84 -1.08
N ILE A 221 18.20 2.62 -1.84
CA ILE A 221 19.49 3.31 -1.70
C ILE A 221 19.56 4.35 -2.80
N PHE A 222 19.63 5.63 -2.41
CA PHE A 222 19.88 6.73 -3.34
C PHE A 222 21.34 7.16 -3.25
N SER A 223 22.08 7.02 -4.36
CA SER A 223 23.39 7.62 -4.49
C SER A 223 23.24 9.10 -4.85
N SER A 224 23.85 9.99 -4.09
CA SER A 224 23.83 11.45 -4.29
C SER A 224 24.36 11.90 -5.67
N SER A 225 25.03 11.02 -6.40
CA SER A 225 25.65 11.33 -7.70
C SER A 225 24.68 11.31 -8.91
N ARG A 226 23.38 11.06 -8.73
CA ARG A 226 22.40 10.95 -9.83
C ARG A 226 21.14 11.81 -9.72
N PHE A 227 21.08 12.74 -8.80
CA PHE A 227 20.01 13.73 -8.75
C PHE A 227 20.54 15.13 -8.95
N SER A 228 20.80 15.49 -10.22
CA SER A 228 20.63 16.87 -10.68
C SER A 228 19.19 16.95 -11.22
N ILE A 229 18.36 17.72 -10.52
CA ILE A 229 17.02 18.13 -10.96
C ILE A 229 17.20 19.09 -12.14
#